data_c55db793da9ad3b7b87c2b522f720d6d
#
_entry.id   c55db793da9ad3b7b87c2b522f720d6d
#
_cell.length_a   1.000
_cell.length_b   1.000
_cell.length_c   1.000
_cell.angle_alpha   90.00
_cell.angle_beta   90.00
_cell.angle_gamma   90.00
#
_symmetry.space_group_name_H-M   'P 1'
#
loop_
_entity.id
_entity.type
_entity.pdbx_description
1 polymer ?
#
loop_
_entity_poly.entity_id
_entity_poly.type
_entity_poly.pdbx_seq_one_letter_code
_entity_poly.pdbx_strand_id
1 'polypeptide(L)'
;AGFPVLLLDIVPSELTDKERELGLSLEDSTVRNRIVNDNLLKIQQSNAGVFYAKHDVELITTGNLEDDFDQLASVDWVIEAIVENIEVKRNFFAALDNIRPLRQIVSTNTSGLPINELSRGRSDDFRQNFLGAHFFNPPRYMELLEIIPGVDTTVELVEYFCTYISKRLGKKSVLCKDTPSFIANRIGLANNFWRIGYAIENGYTIEEVD
;
A
#
# COMPACT_ATOMS: atom_id res chain seq x y z
N ALA A 1 -2.92 -7.15 -13.87
CA ALA A 1 -1.53 -7.26 -14.33
C ALA A 1 -1.10 -8.73 -14.56
N GLY A 2 -1.92 -9.72 -14.15
CA GLY A 2 -1.68 -11.14 -14.41
C GLY A 2 -0.56 -11.75 -13.56
N PHE A 3 -0.32 -11.21 -12.36
CA PHE A 3 0.64 -11.76 -11.40
C PHE A 3 -0.07 -12.49 -10.28
N PRO A 4 0.47 -13.61 -9.77
CA PRO A 4 0.05 -14.17 -8.50
C PRO A 4 0.26 -13.14 -7.37
N VAL A 5 -0.69 -13.06 -6.46
CA VAL A 5 -0.66 -12.13 -5.33
C VAL A 5 -0.99 -12.88 -4.05
N LEU A 6 -0.15 -12.72 -3.04
CA LEU A 6 -0.47 -13.05 -1.66
C LEU A 6 -1.00 -11.78 -1.01
N LEU A 7 -2.29 -11.79 -0.62
CA LEU A 7 -2.97 -10.68 0.02
C LEU A 7 -3.16 -10.99 1.50
N LEU A 8 -2.46 -10.25 2.35
CA LEU A 8 -2.56 -10.40 3.80
C LEU A 8 -3.22 -9.17 4.43
N ASP A 9 -4.04 -9.39 5.45
CA ASP A 9 -4.65 -8.34 6.25
C ASP A 9 -4.55 -8.71 7.75
N ILE A 10 -5.00 -7.82 8.62
CA ILE A 10 -5.05 -8.07 10.06
C ILE A 10 -6.09 -9.12 10.41
N VAL A 11 -5.89 -9.80 11.54
CA VAL A 11 -6.90 -10.68 12.18
C VAL A 11 -7.94 -9.82 12.88
N PRO A 12 -9.25 -10.15 12.81
CA PRO A 12 -10.28 -9.45 13.57
C PRO A 12 -10.07 -9.60 15.07
N SER A 13 -10.27 -8.53 15.83
CA SER A 13 -10.20 -8.54 17.29
C SER A 13 -11.50 -9.00 17.98
N GLU A 14 -12.62 -9.05 17.23
CA GLU A 14 -13.94 -9.37 17.78
C GLU A 14 -14.76 -10.21 16.80
N LEU A 15 -15.63 -11.06 17.34
CA LEU A 15 -16.64 -11.78 16.56
C LEU A 15 -17.80 -10.87 16.17
N THR A 16 -18.34 -11.05 14.99
CA THR A 16 -19.64 -10.52 14.60
C THR A 16 -20.77 -11.28 15.29
N ASP A 17 -21.96 -10.68 15.35
CA ASP A 17 -23.14 -11.35 15.93
C ASP A 17 -23.45 -12.67 15.21
N LYS A 18 -23.37 -12.67 13.88
CA LYS A 18 -23.55 -13.87 13.07
C LYS A 18 -22.55 -14.99 13.40
N GLU A 19 -21.32 -14.66 13.64
CA GLU A 19 -20.28 -15.64 14.02
C GLU A 19 -20.55 -16.20 15.43
N ARG A 20 -21.02 -15.37 16.36
CA ARG A 20 -21.45 -15.81 17.69
C ARG A 20 -22.64 -16.77 17.62
N GLU A 21 -23.63 -16.45 16.78
CA GLU A 21 -24.81 -17.33 16.55
C GLU A 21 -24.42 -18.67 15.93
N LEU A 22 -23.36 -18.71 15.10
CA LEU A 22 -22.81 -19.92 14.50
C LEU A 22 -21.87 -20.68 15.45
N GLY A 23 -21.60 -20.18 16.65
CA GLY A 23 -20.72 -20.80 17.64
C GLY A 23 -19.23 -20.77 17.24
N LEU A 24 -18.84 -19.85 16.36
CA LEU A 24 -17.44 -19.68 15.96
C LEU A 24 -16.63 -18.98 17.05
N SER A 25 -15.31 -19.16 17.01
CA SER A 25 -14.32 -18.53 17.87
C SER A 25 -13.36 -17.64 17.08
N LEU A 26 -12.57 -16.84 17.76
CA LEU A 26 -11.49 -16.05 17.14
C LEU A 26 -10.36 -16.90 16.56
N GLU A 27 -10.29 -18.18 16.92
CA GLU A 27 -9.29 -19.14 16.41
C GLU A 27 -9.73 -19.82 15.11
N ASP A 28 -11.01 -19.69 14.73
CA ASP A 28 -11.49 -20.29 13.49
C ASP A 28 -10.89 -19.57 12.27
N SER A 29 -10.33 -20.32 11.34
CA SER A 29 -9.65 -19.79 10.16
C SER A 29 -10.55 -18.89 9.30
N THR A 30 -11.85 -19.19 9.25
CA THR A 30 -12.84 -18.36 8.56
C THR A 30 -13.01 -17.00 9.22
N VAL A 31 -12.93 -16.93 10.54
CA VAL A 31 -12.96 -15.68 11.31
C VAL A 31 -11.64 -14.95 11.14
N ARG A 32 -10.50 -15.62 11.32
CA ARG A 32 -9.18 -15.01 11.22
C ARG A 32 -8.93 -14.36 9.86
N ASN A 33 -9.47 -14.94 8.78
CA ASN A 33 -9.33 -14.41 7.42
C ASN A 33 -10.54 -13.59 6.94
N ARG A 34 -11.49 -13.25 7.83
CA ARG A 34 -12.70 -12.52 7.46
C ARG A 34 -12.41 -11.19 6.79
N ILE A 35 -11.53 -10.37 7.39
CA ILE A 35 -11.26 -9.01 6.90
C ILE A 35 -10.73 -9.05 5.46
N VAL A 36 -9.73 -9.87 5.20
CA VAL A 36 -9.14 -9.98 3.85
C VAL A 36 -10.15 -10.52 2.84
N ASN A 37 -10.95 -11.53 3.22
CA ASN A 37 -11.94 -12.14 2.34
C ASN A 37 -13.11 -11.20 2.05
N ASP A 38 -13.64 -10.48 3.05
CA ASP A 38 -14.69 -9.49 2.89
C ASP A 38 -14.23 -8.33 1.99
N ASN A 39 -12.99 -7.87 2.16
CA ASN A 39 -12.42 -6.83 1.32
C ASN A 39 -12.25 -7.31 -0.13
N LEU A 40 -11.78 -8.53 -0.35
CA LEU A 40 -11.69 -9.13 -1.69
C LEU A 40 -13.07 -9.27 -2.34
N LEU A 41 -14.08 -9.73 -1.60
CA LEU A 41 -15.47 -9.83 -2.10
C LEU A 41 -16.05 -8.46 -2.47
N LYS A 42 -15.85 -7.43 -1.64
CA LYS A 42 -16.26 -6.05 -1.96
C LYS A 42 -15.64 -5.56 -3.25
N ILE A 43 -14.35 -5.83 -3.47
CA ILE A 43 -13.66 -5.46 -4.70
C ILE A 43 -14.22 -6.20 -5.90
N GLN A 44 -14.53 -7.50 -5.79
CA GLN A 44 -15.13 -8.30 -6.85
C GLN A 44 -16.53 -7.81 -7.26
N GLN A 45 -17.31 -7.38 -6.27
CA GLN A 45 -18.68 -6.91 -6.47
C GLN A 45 -18.76 -5.43 -6.87
N SER A 46 -17.64 -4.72 -6.77
CA SER A 46 -17.57 -3.30 -7.10
C SER A 46 -17.78 -3.06 -8.58
N ASN A 47 -18.66 -2.12 -8.91
CA ASN A 47 -18.87 -1.63 -10.28
C ASN A 47 -17.64 -0.85 -10.83
N ALA A 48 -16.64 -0.59 -10.00
CA ALA A 48 -15.43 0.13 -10.40
C ALA A 48 -14.53 -0.67 -11.35
N GLY A 49 -14.87 -1.94 -11.64
CA GLY A 49 -14.14 -2.76 -12.61
C GLY A 49 -12.66 -2.92 -12.24
N VAL A 50 -12.36 -3.28 -10.99
CA VAL A 50 -10.99 -3.37 -10.46
C VAL A 50 -10.17 -4.42 -11.20
N PHE A 51 -10.78 -5.55 -11.57
CA PHE A 51 -10.13 -6.61 -12.35
C PHE A 51 -10.29 -6.38 -13.85
N TYR A 52 -9.27 -6.72 -14.65
CA TYR A 52 -9.36 -6.71 -16.11
C TYR A 52 -10.24 -7.85 -16.62
N ALA A 53 -10.10 -9.04 -16.03
CA ALA A 53 -10.96 -10.17 -16.29
C ALA A 53 -11.49 -10.73 -14.96
N LYS A 54 -12.69 -11.31 -14.99
CA LYS A 54 -13.32 -11.86 -13.76
C LYS A 54 -12.51 -12.98 -13.12
N HIS A 55 -11.77 -13.74 -13.93
CA HIS A 55 -10.93 -14.83 -13.45
C HIS A 55 -9.60 -14.38 -12.84
N ASP A 56 -9.21 -13.09 -12.99
CA ASP A 56 -7.99 -12.56 -12.36
C ASP A 56 -7.99 -12.70 -10.83
N VAL A 57 -9.17 -12.84 -10.23
CA VAL A 57 -9.30 -13.10 -8.80
C VAL A 57 -8.66 -14.43 -8.37
N GLU A 58 -8.61 -15.42 -9.25
CA GLU A 58 -8.00 -16.74 -8.99
C GLU A 58 -6.47 -16.65 -8.79
N LEU A 59 -5.86 -15.52 -9.18
CA LEU A 59 -4.45 -15.23 -8.94
C LEU A 59 -4.18 -14.72 -7.52
N ILE A 60 -5.23 -14.47 -6.72
CA ILE A 60 -5.09 -13.92 -5.37
C ILE A 60 -5.27 -15.03 -4.34
N THR A 61 -4.23 -15.27 -3.57
CA THR A 61 -4.28 -16.09 -2.36
C THR A 61 -4.44 -15.16 -1.16
N THR A 62 -5.45 -15.40 -0.33
CA THR A 62 -5.70 -14.61 0.88
C THR A 62 -5.13 -15.29 2.13
N GLY A 63 -4.74 -14.50 3.11
CA GLY A 63 -4.26 -14.93 4.41
C GLY A 63 -4.26 -13.78 5.40
N ASN A 64 -3.63 -13.98 6.55
CA ASN A 64 -3.52 -12.94 7.57
C ASN A 64 -2.07 -12.76 8.06
N LEU A 65 -1.83 -11.60 8.68
CA LEU A 65 -0.49 -11.20 9.14
C LEU A 65 0.01 -11.98 10.38
N GLU A 66 -0.84 -12.78 11.04
CA GLU A 66 -0.41 -13.58 12.18
C GLU A 66 -0.03 -15.01 11.76
N ASP A 67 -0.86 -15.65 10.93
CA ASP A 67 -0.68 -17.06 10.55
C ASP A 67 0.22 -17.21 9.32
N ASP A 68 0.21 -16.23 8.40
CA ASP A 68 0.79 -16.35 7.08
C ASP A 68 1.98 -15.39 6.84
N PHE A 69 2.43 -14.69 7.87
CA PHE A 69 3.49 -13.67 7.75
C PHE A 69 4.77 -14.23 7.12
N ASP A 70 5.16 -15.45 7.48
CA ASP A 70 6.37 -16.10 6.97
C ASP A 70 6.32 -16.35 5.45
N GLN A 71 5.12 -16.41 4.86
CA GLN A 71 4.98 -16.56 3.41
C GLN A 71 5.48 -15.33 2.64
N LEU A 72 5.62 -14.18 3.29
CA LEU A 72 6.23 -12.98 2.69
C LEU A 72 7.69 -13.22 2.26
N ALA A 73 8.38 -14.20 2.85
CA ALA A 73 9.72 -14.59 2.40
C ALA A 73 9.74 -15.26 1.02
N SER A 74 8.60 -15.71 0.50
CA SER A 74 8.51 -16.44 -0.77
C SER A 74 8.12 -15.57 -1.97
N VAL A 75 7.82 -14.27 -1.76
CA VAL A 75 7.42 -13.36 -2.83
C VAL A 75 8.59 -12.52 -3.31
N ASP A 76 8.55 -12.08 -4.57
CA ASP A 76 9.60 -11.25 -5.17
C ASP A 76 9.52 -9.78 -4.73
N TRP A 77 8.31 -9.30 -4.48
CA TRP A 77 8.05 -7.91 -4.13
C TRP A 77 6.95 -7.80 -3.08
N VAL A 78 7.26 -7.15 -1.96
CA VAL A 78 6.29 -6.81 -0.91
C VAL A 78 5.82 -5.37 -1.09
N ILE A 79 4.51 -5.17 -1.18
CA ILE A 79 3.87 -3.84 -1.19
C ILE A 79 3.18 -3.65 0.15
N GLU A 80 3.72 -2.81 1.01
CA GLU A 80 3.08 -2.47 2.27
C GLU A 80 2.04 -1.36 2.05
N ALA A 81 0.82 -1.60 2.50
CA ALA A 81 -0.31 -0.68 2.43
C ALA A 81 -1.17 -0.75 3.72
N ILE A 82 -0.54 -0.95 4.88
CA ILE A 82 -1.21 -0.99 6.18
C ILE A 82 -1.53 0.43 6.67
N VAL A 83 -2.11 0.54 7.88
CA VAL A 83 -2.50 1.82 8.48
C VAL A 83 -1.36 2.86 8.45
N GLU A 84 -1.71 4.13 8.18
CA GLU A 84 -0.76 5.24 8.06
C GLU A 84 -0.25 5.70 9.43
N ASN A 85 0.51 4.82 10.09
CA ASN A 85 1.14 5.05 11.38
C ASN A 85 2.59 4.59 11.33
N ILE A 86 3.51 5.50 11.64
CA ILE A 86 4.96 5.26 11.49
C ILE A 86 5.46 4.11 12.38
N GLU A 87 4.98 3.99 13.62
CA GLU A 87 5.43 2.95 14.55
C GLU A 87 4.90 1.57 14.10
N VAL A 88 3.65 1.49 13.66
CA VAL A 88 3.08 0.24 13.13
C VAL A 88 3.85 -0.24 11.91
N LYS A 89 4.13 0.67 10.96
CA LYS A 89 4.92 0.34 9.76
C LYS A 89 6.36 -0.05 10.10
N ARG A 90 7.01 0.64 11.03
CA ARG A 90 8.38 0.29 11.48
C ARG A 90 8.44 -1.09 12.13
N ASN A 91 7.43 -1.45 12.94
CA ASN A 91 7.34 -2.77 13.54
C ASN A 91 7.13 -3.86 12.47
N PHE A 92 6.26 -3.60 11.49
CA PHE A 92 6.06 -4.48 10.34
C PHE A 92 7.37 -4.69 9.57
N PHE A 93 8.09 -3.61 9.22
CA PHE A 93 9.36 -3.71 8.50
C PHE A 93 10.46 -4.36 9.34
N ALA A 94 10.42 -4.23 10.67
CA ALA A 94 11.34 -4.94 11.55
C ALA A 94 11.12 -6.45 11.50
N ALA A 95 9.87 -6.89 11.58
CA ALA A 95 9.52 -8.29 11.45
C ALA A 95 9.87 -8.84 10.06
N LEU A 96 9.55 -8.10 9.01
CA LEU A 96 9.86 -8.49 7.63
C LEU A 96 11.37 -8.61 7.38
N ASP A 97 12.19 -7.68 7.88
CA ASP A 97 13.63 -7.70 7.70
C ASP A 97 14.30 -8.97 8.28
N ASN A 98 13.68 -9.59 9.31
CA ASN A 98 14.18 -10.81 9.92
C ASN A 98 13.92 -12.08 9.09
N ILE A 99 12.90 -12.08 8.23
CA ILE A 99 12.47 -13.29 7.50
C ILE A 99 12.72 -13.21 5.99
N ARG A 100 12.79 -12.00 5.43
CA ARG A 100 12.88 -11.82 3.99
C ARG A 100 14.22 -12.31 3.42
N PRO A 101 14.24 -12.84 2.18
CA PRO A 101 15.50 -13.14 1.50
C PRO A 101 16.24 -11.86 1.09
N LEU A 102 17.55 -11.97 0.93
CA LEU A 102 18.37 -10.87 0.42
C LEU A 102 17.86 -10.39 -0.95
N ARG A 103 17.93 -9.08 -1.17
CA ARG A 103 17.51 -8.40 -2.41
C ARG A 103 16.02 -8.48 -2.74
N GLN A 104 15.19 -8.99 -1.83
CA GLN A 104 13.74 -8.86 -2.01
C GLN A 104 13.34 -7.39 -2.04
N ILE A 105 12.56 -7.01 -3.05
CA ILE A 105 12.06 -5.64 -3.17
C ILE A 105 10.97 -5.40 -2.14
N VAL A 106 11.09 -4.34 -1.36
CA VAL A 106 10.08 -3.89 -0.42
C VAL A 106 9.67 -2.46 -0.77
N SER A 107 8.39 -2.22 -0.90
CA SER A 107 7.87 -0.86 -1.09
C SER A 107 6.76 -0.54 -0.10
N THR A 108 6.62 0.73 0.24
CA THR A 108 5.50 1.25 1.03
C THR A 108 4.61 2.15 0.18
N ASN A 109 3.31 1.99 0.32
CA ASN A 109 2.31 2.85 -0.34
C ASN A 109 1.92 4.05 0.55
N THR A 110 2.77 4.45 1.49
CA THR A 110 2.53 5.65 2.32
C THR A 110 2.27 6.86 1.45
N SER A 111 1.38 7.74 1.89
CA SER A 111 1.04 8.99 1.19
C SER A 111 1.88 10.19 1.66
N GLY A 112 2.69 10.05 2.71
CA GLY A 112 3.44 11.18 3.23
C GLY A 112 4.38 10.93 4.39
N LEU A 113 4.47 9.70 4.90
CA LEU A 113 5.46 9.35 5.92
C LEU A 113 6.86 9.31 5.32
N PRO A 114 7.88 9.80 6.04
CA PRO A 114 9.25 9.84 5.53
C PRO A 114 9.81 8.43 5.28
N ILE A 115 10.24 8.14 4.06
CA ILE A 115 10.77 6.83 3.64
C ILE A 115 12.01 6.46 4.45
N ASN A 116 12.90 7.42 4.68
CA ASN A 116 14.10 7.22 5.48
C ASN A 116 13.80 6.87 6.94
N GLU A 117 12.76 7.46 7.53
CA GLU A 117 12.34 7.12 8.89
C GLU A 117 11.73 5.73 8.98
N LEU A 118 10.98 5.30 7.96
CA LEU A 118 10.37 3.98 7.90
C LEU A 118 11.44 2.87 7.83
N SER A 119 12.53 3.09 7.11
CA SER A 119 13.63 2.12 6.97
C SER A 119 14.72 2.25 8.04
N ARG A 120 14.63 3.24 8.94
CA ARG A 120 15.62 3.47 9.99
C ARG A 120 15.83 2.22 10.87
N GLY A 121 17.10 1.83 11.05
CA GLY A 121 17.46 0.69 11.87
C GLY A 121 17.22 -0.68 11.25
N ARG A 122 16.88 -0.74 9.95
CA ARG A 122 16.82 -1.96 9.17
C ARG A 122 18.21 -2.34 8.67
N SER A 123 18.35 -3.59 8.22
CA SER A 123 19.61 -4.06 7.63
C SER A 123 20.01 -3.22 6.42
N ASP A 124 21.29 -3.23 6.06
CA ASP A 124 21.77 -2.52 4.86
C ASP A 124 21.09 -3.04 3.60
N ASP A 125 20.95 -4.37 3.49
CA ASP A 125 20.26 -4.97 2.36
C ASP A 125 18.78 -4.55 2.29
N PHE A 126 18.08 -4.43 3.44
CA PHE A 126 16.73 -3.91 3.46
C PHE A 126 16.66 -2.49 2.90
N ARG A 127 17.50 -1.57 3.43
CA ARG A 127 17.50 -0.17 3.02
C ARG A 127 17.86 0.02 1.55
N GLN A 128 18.79 -0.80 1.03
CA GLN A 128 19.19 -0.80 -0.38
C GLN A 128 18.07 -1.27 -1.32
N ASN A 129 17.15 -2.11 -0.83
CA ASN A 129 16.03 -2.68 -1.60
C ASN A 129 14.65 -2.14 -1.17
N PHE A 130 14.62 -0.98 -0.49
CA PHE A 130 13.41 -0.34 0.01
C PHE A 130 13.17 1.01 -0.67
N LEU A 131 11.90 1.29 -1.03
CA LEU A 131 11.48 2.57 -1.60
C LEU A 131 10.00 2.84 -1.32
N GLY A 132 9.58 4.09 -1.47
CA GLY A 132 8.17 4.46 -1.58
C GLY A 132 7.67 4.19 -2.99
N ALA A 133 6.49 3.56 -3.10
CA ALA A 133 5.76 3.37 -4.36
C ALA A 133 4.32 3.82 -4.13
N HIS A 134 4.06 5.11 -4.32
CA HIS A 134 2.79 5.74 -3.99
C HIS A 134 1.84 5.68 -5.18
N PHE A 135 0.87 4.77 -5.09
CA PHE A 135 -0.22 4.61 -6.04
C PHE A 135 -1.36 5.58 -5.74
N PHE A 136 -2.08 6.00 -6.78
CA PHE A 136 -3.27 6.85 -6.64
C PHE A 136 -4.54 6.05 -6.86
N ASN A 137 -5.58 6.34 -6.08
CA ASN A 137 -6.88 5.70 -6.18
C ASN A 137 -7.74 6.30 -7.32
N PRO A 138 -8.41 5.46 -8.12
CA PRO A 138 -8.29 4.00 -8.11
C PRO A 138 -7.06 3.54 -8.92
N PRO A 139 -6.24 2.64 -8.36
CA PRO A 139 -4.92 2.31 -8.93
C PRO A 139 -4.98 1.70 -10.34
N ARG A 140 -6.10 1.11 -10.73
CA ARG A 140 -6.28 0.61 -12.11
C ARG A 140 -6.29 1.72 -13.15
N TYR A 141 -6.91 2.86 -12.85
CA TYR A 141 -7.17 3.94 -13.81
C TYR A 141 -6.13 5.06 -13.72
N MET A 142 -5.61 5.31 -12.52
CA MET A 142 -4.60 6.34 -12.32
C MET A 142 -3.26 5.87 -12.85
N GLU A 143 -2.78 6.52 -13.91
CA GLU A 143 -1.50 6.15 -14.55
C GLU A 143 -0.28 6.56 -13.72
N LEU A 144 -0.40 7.63 -12.92
CA LEU A 144 0.70 8.15 -12.12
C LEU A 144 1.09 7.18 -11.00
N LEU A 145 2.39 6.96 -10.86
CA LEU A 145 3.01 6.29 -9.72
C LEU A 145 4.23 7.11 -9.28
N GLU A 146 4.22 7.60 -8.06
CA GLU A 146 5.38 8.26 -7.48
C GLU A 146 6.35 7.23 -6.91
N ILE A 147 7.61 7.35 -7.25
CA ILE A 147 8.71 6.52 -6.75
C ILE A 147 9.59 7.39 -5.86
N ILE A 148 9.71 7.01 -4.59
CA ILE A 148 10.40 7.78 -3.58
C ILE A 148 11.55 6.92 -3.01
N PRO A 149 12.78 7.04 -3.54
CA PRO A 149 13.93 6.36 -2.97
C PRO A 149 14.28 6.93 -1.59
N GLY A 150 14.72 6.05 -0.69
CA GLY A 150 15.47 6.45 0.51
C GLY A 150 16.92 6.77 0.16
N VAL A 151 17.67 7.28 1.14
CA VAL A 151 19.08 7.66 0.96
C VAL A 151 19.99 6.47 0.62
N ASP A 152 19.62 5.28 1.07
CA ASP A 152 20.40 4.04 0.86
C ASP A 152 19.84 3.21 -0.32
N THR A 153 18.69 3.57 -0.90
CA THR A 153 18.09 2.84 -2.03
C THR A 153 19.04 2.86 -3.22
N THR A 154 19.36 1.68 -3.77
CA THR A 154 20.31 1.59 -4.88
C THR A 154 19.74 2.20 -6.17
N VAL A 155 20.61 2.81 -6.96
CA VAL A 155 20.22 3.41 -8.25
C VAL A 155 19.72 2.33 -9.21
N GLU A 156 20.37 1.18 -9.19
CA GLU A 156 20.01 0.01 -10.02
C GLU A 156 18.60 -0.47 -9.73
N LEU A 157 18.19 -0.49 -8.44
CA LEU A 157 16.81 -0.83 -8.07
C LEU A 157 15.83 0.20 -8.62
N VAL A 158 16.11 1.48 -8.48
CA VAL A 158 15.23 2.57 -8.96
C VAL A 158 15.03 2.47 -10.47
N GLU A 159 16.09 2.31 -11.24
CA GLU A 159 16.04 2.18 -12.70
C GLU A 159 15.28 0.92 -13.13
N TYR A 160 15.57 -0.23 -12.50
CA TYR A 160 14.86 -1.47 -12.73
C TYR A 160 13.37 -1.31 -12.43
N PHE A 161 13.05 -0.74 -11.26
CA PHE A 161 11.67 -0.60 -10.80
C PHE A 161 10.85 0.33 -11.70
N CYS A 162 11.38 1.48 -12.08
CA CYS A 162 10.73 2.39 -13.03
C CYS A 162 10.47 1.71 -14.39
N THR A 163 11.44 0.95 -14.89
CA THR A 163 11.30 0.20 -16.15
C THR A 163 10.24 -0.89 -16.03
N TYR A 164 10.26 -1.66 -14.93
CA TYR A 164 9.30 -2.71 -14.64
C TYR A 164 7.87 -2.17 -14.55
N ILE A 165 7.67 -1.11 -13.77
CA ILE A 165 6.39 -0.43 -13.58
C ILE A 165 5.79 0.03 -14.91
N SER A 166 6.60 0.68 -15.75
CA SER A 166 6.16 1.16 -17.05
C SER A 166 5.76 0.00 -17.98
N LYS A 167 6.59 -1.02 -18.09
CA LYS A 167 6.37 -2.14 -19.02
C LYS A 167 5.30 -3.14 -18.56
N ARG A 168 5.18 -3.38 -17.27
CA ARG A 168 4.36 -4.46 -16.72
C ARG A 168 3.06 -3.98 -16.09
N LEU A 169 3.05 -2.79 -15.51
CA LEU A 169 1.85 -2.22 -14.90
C LEU A 169 1.22 -1.08 -15.72
N GLY A 170 1.86 -0.64 -16.81
CA GLY A 170 1.37 0.45 -17.65
C GLY A 170 1.30 1.79 -16.92
N LYS A 171 2.13 1.98 -15.88
CA LYS A 171 2.17 3.21 -15.09
C LYS A 171 3.24 4.17 -15.61
N LYS A 172 3.02 5.45 -15.37
CA LYS A 172 4.00 6.51 -15.59
C LYS A 172 4.66 6.83 -14.25
N SER A 173 5.88 6.36 -14.06
CA SER A 173 6.64 6.62 -12.85
C SER A 173 7.22 8.03 -12.83
N VAL A 174 7.11 8.70 -11.68
CA VAL A 174 7.75 10.00 -11.42
C VAL A 174 8.64 9.84 -10.20
N LEU A 175 9.91 10.19 -10.35
CA LEU A 175 10.87 10.14 -9.27
C LEU A 175 10.67 11.33 -8.34
N CYS A 176 10.42 11.07 -7.07
CA CYS A 176 10.16 12.06 -6.05
C CYS A 176 11.24 12.07 -4.97
N LYS A 177 11.45 13.22 -4.35
CA LYS A 177 12.25 13.31 -3.12
C LYS A 177 11.44 12.83 -1.93
N ASP A 178 12.11 12.31 -0.91
CA ASP A 178 11.53 11.99 0.39
C ASP A 178 11.19 13.28 1.16
N THR A 179 10.09 13.91 0.77
CA THR A 179 9.55 15.14 1.37
C THR A 179 8.08 14.94 1.69
N PRO A 180 7.52 15.61 2.72
CA PRO A 180 6.12 15.45 3.10
C PRO A 180 5.16 15.59 1.92
N SER A 181 4.26 14.61 1.77
CA SER A 181 3.24 14.56 0.70
C SER A 181 3.79 14.49 -0.74
N PHE A 182 5.07 14.19 -0.91
CA PHE A 182 5.79 14.00 -2.16
C PHE A 182 5.54 15.12 -3.20
N ILE A 183 5.04 14.82 -4.41
CA ILE A 183 4.76 15.84 -5.45
C ILE A 183 3.26 16.10 -5.60
N ALA A 184 2.47 15.08 -5.96
CA ALA A 184 1.08 15.30 -6.37
C ALA A 184 0.19 15.75 -5.21
N ASN A 185 0.27 15.11 -4.06
CA ASN A 185 -0.46 15.51 -2.86
C ASN A 185 -0.03 16.89 -2.38
N ARG A 186 1.26 17.21 -2.46
CA ARG A 186 1.79 18.53 -2.09
C ARG A 186 1.24 19.64 -2.98
N ILE A 187 1.19 19.42 -4.29
CA ILE A 187 0.58 20.38 -5.24
C ILE A 187 -0.92 20.51 -4.98
N GLY A 188 -1.62 19.39 -4.80
CA GLY A 188 -3.06 19.38 -4.52
C GLY A 188 -3.41 20.12 -3.23
N LEU A 189 -2.69 19.84 -2.15
CA LEU A 189 -2.88 20.50 -0.86
C LEU A 189 -2.59 22.01 -0.95
N ALA A 190 -1.49 22.41 -1.59
CA ALA A 190 -1.15 23.82 -1.77
C ALA A 190 -2.25 24.55 -2.53
N ASN A 191 -2.81 23.95 -3.59
CA ASN A 191 -3.91 24.51 -4.35
C ASN A 191 -5.19 24.62 -3.51
N ASN A 192 -5.53 23.60 -2.74
CA ASN A 192 -6.71 23.61 -1.86
C ASN A 192 -6.58 24.68 -0.76
N PHE A 193 -5.43 24.78 -0.10
CA PHE A 193 -5.21 25.82 0.91
C PHE A 193 -5.27 27.24 0.31
N TRP A 194 -4.75 27.43 -0.90
CA TRP A 194 -4.85 28.70 -1.60
C TRP A 194 -6.31 29.06 -1.90
N ARG A 195 -7.10 28.09 -2.40
CA ARG A 195 -8.54 28.33 -2.67
C ARG A 195 -9.32 28.65 -1.41
N ILE A 196 -9.09 27.91 -0.32
CA ILE A 196 -9.73 28.16 0.97
C ILE A 196 -9.36 29.56 1.49
N GLY A 197 -8.07 29.93 1.45
CA GLY A 197 -7.61 31.27 1.85
C GLY A 197 -8.30 32.38 1.04
N TYR A 198 -8.32 32.21 -0.28
CA TYR A 198 -8.99 33.14 -1.18
C TYR A 198 -10.49 33.27 -0.90
N ALA A 199 -11.17 32.16 -0.65
CA ALA A 199 -12.59 32.15 -0.30
C ALA A 199 -12.87 32.90 1.01
N ILE A 200 -12.09 32.65 2.04
CA ILE A 200 -12.21 33.37 3.34
C ILE A 200 -11.96 34.86 3.19
N GLU A 201 -10.90 35.25 2.50
CA GLU A 201 -10.53 36.67 2.29
C GLU A 201 -11.58 37.48 1.49
N ASN A 202 -12.31 36.78 0.59
CA ASN A 202 -13.33 37.41 -0.25
C ASN A 202 -14.77 37.16 0.22
N GLY A 203 -14.96 36.49 1.35
CA GLY A 203 -16.28 36.29 1.96
C GLY A 203 -17.17 35.28 1.22
N TYR A 204 -16.59 34.38 0.44
CA TYR A 204 -17.33 33.30 -0.23
C TYR A 204 -17.80 32.25 0.77
N THR A 205 -19.00 31.72 0.54
CA THR A 205 -19.51 30.54 1.29
C THR A 205 -18.93 29.26 0.73
N ILE A 206 -19.10 28.17 1.48
CA ILE A 206 -18.66 26.84 1.02
C ILE A 206 -19.40 26.44 -0.26
N GLU A 207 -20.69 26.74 -0.34
CA GLU A 207 -21.56 26.41 -1.47
C GLU A 207 -21.21 27.20 -2.75
N GLU A 208 -20.56 28.37 -2.59
CA GLU A 208 -20.11 29.18 -3.73
C GLU A 208 -18.74 28.72 -4.27
N VAL A 209 -18.00 27.95 -3.46
CA VAL A 209 -16.66 27.46 -3.83
C VAL A 209 -16.71 26.05 -4.41
N ASP A 210 -17.74 25.25 -4.08
CA ASP A 210 -17.93 23.87 -4.49
C ASP A 210 -18.57 23.81 -5.90
#